data_3029d6cf86cc2a34a10c3406ff90b60d
#
_entry.id   3029d6cf86cc2a34a10c3406ff90b60d
#
_cell.length_a   1.000
_cell.length_b   1.000
_cell.length_c   1.000
_cell.angle_alpha   90.00
_cell.angle_beta   90.00
_cell.angle_gamma   90.00
#
_symmetry.space_group_name_H-M   'P 1'
#
loop_
_entity.id
_entity.type
_entity.pdbx_description
1 polymer ?
#
loop_
_entity_poly.entity_id
_entity_poly.type
_entity_poly.pdbx_seq_one_letter_code
_entity_poly.pdbx_strand_id
1 'polypeptide(L)'
;MSIKIKAVTDDNRAAILDLHVSQNQLSYIESTKICLEDAKECHYYKPVGLYYEGDLVGFAMYGLFPEYDEDNKNGRVWLDRFFIDERYQGKGLGKKMLKALIQHLAELYKCRRIYLSIFENNIHAIRLYQRFGFQFNGELDFNGEKVMVKEL
;
A
#
# COMPACT_ATOMS: atom_id res chain seq x y z
N MET A 1 -20.37 -4.20 7.30
CA MET A 1 -18.96 -4.28 7.69
C MET A 1 -18.33 -2.91 7.65
N SER A 2 -17.62 -2.56 8.71
CA SER A 2 -17.01 -1.24 8.81
C SER A 2 -15.52 -1.31 8.49
N ILE A 3 -15.14 -0.74 7.35
CA ILE A 3 -13.74 -0.58 6.96
C ILE A 3 -13.47 0.91 6.90
N LYS A 4 -12.40 1.35 7.56
CA LYS A 4 -11.98 2.75 7.54
C LYS A 4 -10.50 2.86 7.23
N ILE A 5 -10.17 3.85 6.42
CA ILE A 5 -8.78 4.20 6.07
C ILE A 5 -8.55 5.58 6.65
N LYS A 6 -7.68 5.69 7.64
CA LYS A 6 -7.48 6.93 8.39
C LYS A 6 -6.04 7.40 8.33
N ALA A 7 -5.85 8.70 8.12
CA ALA A 7 -4.51 9.31 8.17
C ALA A 7 -3.85 9.08 9.54
N VAL A 8 -2.53 9.09 9.56
CA VAL A 8 -1.77 9.02 10.80
C VAL A 8 -1.90 10.36 11.53
N THR A 9 -2.30 10.29 12.79
CA THR A 9 -2.45 11.45 13.68
C THR A 9 -1.73 11.19 14.99
N ASP A 10 -1.67 12.19 15.85
CA ASP A 10 -1.08 12.01 17.19
C ASP A 10 -1.84 10.95 17.99
N ASP A 11 -3.15 10.82 17.76
CA ASP A 11 -3.99 9.84 18.48
C ASP A 11 -3.70 8.39 18.11
N ASN A 12 -3.37 8.10 16.85
CA ASN A 12 -3.17 6.71 16.39
C ASN A 12 -1.70 6.36 16.10
N ARG A 13 -0.79 7.32 16.18
CA ARG A 13 0.62 7.10 15.84
C ARG A 13 1.26 5.96 16.62
N ALA A 14 1.06 5.91 17.93
CA ALA A 14 1.66 4.87 18.79
C ALA A 14 1.17 3.48 18.39
N ALA A 15 -0.14 3.34 18.12
CA ALA A 15 -0.72 2.07 17.70
C ALA A 15 -0.20 1.65 16.31
N ILE A 16 -0.04 2.60 15.39
CA ILE A 16 0.51 2.34 14.06
C ILE A 16 1.96 1.89 14.15
N LEU A 17 2.76 2.51 15.02
CA LEU A 17 4.16 2.11 15.22
C LEU A 17 4.29 0.70 15.80
N ASP A 18 3.26 0.20 16.47
CA ASP A 18 3.22 -1.15 17.03
C ASP A 18 2.83 -2.22 16.02
N LEU A 19 2.35 -1.84 14.83
CA LEU A 19 2.01 -2.78 13.77
C LEU A 19 3.26 -3.47 13.24
N HIS A 20 3.17 -4.77 12.97
CA HIS A 20 4.31 -5.52 12.48
C HIS A 20 3.85 -6.74 11.66
N VAL A 21 4.75 -7.22 10.82
CA VAL A 21 4.56 -8.44 10.05
C VAL A 21 5.29 -9.60 10.73
N SER A 22 4.99 -10.84 10.30
CA SER A 22 5.72 -12.00 10.78
C SER A 22 7.18 -11.96 10.33
N GLN A 23 8.06 -12.66 11.06
CA GLN A 23 9.50 -12.66 10.78
C GLN A 23 9.85 -13.04 9.35
N ASN A 24 9.13 -13.99 8.77
CA ASN A 24 9.39 -14.42 7.40
C ASN A 24 8.97 -13.38 6.34
N GLN A 25 8.31 -12.31 6.75
CA GLN A 25 7.90 -11.21 5.86
C GLN A 25 8.75 -9.95 6.01
N LEU A 26 9.61 -9.89 7.01
CA LEU A 26 10.41 -8.69 7.31
C LEU A 26 11.33 -8.25 6.17
N SER A 27 11.78 -9.19 5.33
CA SER A 27 12.64 -8.86 4.19
C SER A 27 11.89 -8.17 3.05
N TYR A 28 10.56 -8.20 3.05
CA TYR A 28 9.72 -7.64 1.99
C TYR A 28 9.07 -6.32 2.34
N ILE A 29 8.98 -6.01 3.63
CA ILE A 29 8.17 -4.88 4.10
C ILE A 29 8.98 -4.06 5.11
N GLU A 30 9.09 -2.77 4.82
CA GLU A 30 9.74 -1.83 5.75
C GLU A 30 8.83 -1.60 6.96
N SER A 31 9.45 -1.31 8.11
CA SER A 31 8.71 -1.02 9.33
C SER A 31 7.89 0.27 9.19
N THR A 32 6.82 0.39 9.98
CA THR A 32 6.02 1.62 9.99
C THR A 32 6.85 2.82 10.42
N LYS A 33 7.84 2.63 11.31
CA LYS A 33 8.75 3.70 11.72
C LYS A 33 9.48 4.30 10.53
N ILE A 34 10.07 3.45 9.68
CA ILE A 34 10.79 3.89 8.48
C ILE A 34 9.83 4.59 7.52
N CYS A 35 8.64 4.02 7.31
CA CYS A 35 7.63 4.62 6.43
C CYS A 35 7.21 6.01 6.91
N LEU A 36 7.00 6.20 8.20
CA LEU A 36 6.61 7.50 8.74
C LEU A 36 7.75 8.52 8.66
N GLU A 37 9.00 8.08 8.79
CA GLU A 37 10.17 8.94 8.57
C GLU A 37 10.25 9.38 7.11
N ASP A 38 10.05 8.47 6.17
CA ASP A 38 10.03 8.79 4.74
C ASP A 38 8.92 9.80 4.41
N ALA A 39 7.76 9.64 5.03
CA ALA A 39 6.63 10.55 4.82
C ALA A 39 6.90 11.95 5.33
N LYS A 40 7.74 12.12 6.35
CA LYS A 40 8.15 13.45 6.82
C LYS A 40 9.05 14.15 5.81
N GLU A 41 9.90 13.39 5.12
CA GLU A 41 10.86 13.94 4.15
C GLU A 41 10.24 14.16 2.78
N CYS A 42 9.20 13.42 2.43
CA CYS A 42 8.54 13.50 1.14
C CYS A 42 7.04 13.66 1.31
N HIS A 43 6.54 14.86 1.04
CA HIS A 43 5.11 15.17 1.25
C HIS A 43 4.15 14.43 0.31
N TYR A 44 4.66 13.77 -0.72
CA TYR A 44 3.82 12.96 -1.61
C TYR A 44 3.32 11.69 -0.91
N TYR A 45 4.07 11.15 0.04
CA TYR A 45 3.66 9.96 0.79
C TYR A 45 2.52 10.27 1.76
N LYS A 46 1.49 9.44 1.72
CA LYS A 46 0.32 9.54 2.60
C LYS A 46 0.20 8.23 3.40
N PRO A 47 0.76 8.19 4.61
CA PRO A 47 0.64 7.01 5.47
C PRO A 47 -0.74 6.96 6.10
N VAL A 48 -1.33 5.77 6.15
CA VAL A 48 -2.67 5.55 6.70
C VAL A 48 -2.74 4.27 7.53
N GLY A 49 -3.58 4.29 8.56
CA GLY A 49 -3.97 3.09 9.29
C GLY A 49 -5.20 2.46 8.64
N LEU A 50 -5.24 1.13 8.66
CA LEU A 50 -6.34 0.35 8.10
C LEU A 50 -7.14 -0.24 9.27
N TYR A 51 -8.43 0.08 9.33
CA TYR A 51 -9.30 -0.33 10.44
C TYR A 51 -10.41 -1.25 9.95
N TYR A 52 -10.66 -2.31 10.70
CA TYR A 52 -11.75 -3.25 10.45
C TYR A 52 -12.57 -3.41 11.72
N GLU A 53 -13.86 -3.12 11.65
CA GLU A 53 -14.77 -3.18 12.79
C GLU A 53 -14.24 -2.43 14.02
N GLY A 54 -13.60 -1.29 13.77
CA GLY A 54 -13.03 -0.43 14.82
C GLY A 54 -11.61 -0.77 15.26
N ASP A 55 -11.07 -1.91 14.86
CA ASP A 55 -9.71 -2.34 15.23
C ASP A 55 -8.70 -1.94 14.16
N LEU A 56 -7.55 -1.44 14.59
CA LEU A 56 -6.43 -1.16 13.71
C LEU A 56 -5.77 -2.48 13.31
N VAL A 57 -5.90 -2.88 12.06
CA VAL A 57 -5.47 -4.20 11.59
C VAL A 57 -4.30 -4.15 10.61
N GLY A 58 -3.96 -2.98 10.08
CA GLY A 58 -2.90 -2.89 9.08
C GLY A 58 -2.48 -1.47 8.78
N PHE A 59 -1.60 -1.37 7.80
CA PHE A 59 -0.97 -0.13 7.40
C PHE A 59 -0.86 -0.05 5.88
N ALA A 60 -0.98 1.16 5.35
CA ALA A 60 -0.67 1.42 3.94
C ALA A 60 -0.02 2.79 3.81
N MET A 61 0.70 2.98 2.73
CA MET A 61 1.24 4.28 2.35
C MET A 61 1.15 4.42 0.84
N TYR A 62 0.62 5.54 0.38
CA TYR A 62 0.39 5.78 -1.04
C TYR A 62 0.65 7.25 -1.37
N GLY A 63 0.59 7.59 -2.63
CA GLY A 63 0.70 8.98 -3.04
C GLY A 63 0.55 9.17 -4.54
N LEU A 64 0.34 10.41 -4.93
CA LEU A 64 0.37 10.86 -6.32
C LEU A 64 1.71 11.54 -6.56
N PHE A 65 2.54 10.92 -7.40
CA PHE A 65 3.90 11.39 -7.67
C PHE A 65 3.98 12.01 -9.06
N PRO A 66 4.80 13.07 -9.23
CA PRO A 66 4.91 13.77 -10.51
C PRO A 66 5.78 13.01 -11.53
N GLU A 67 5.38 11.79 -11.86
CA GLU A 67 6.04 10.96 -12.88
C GLU A 67 5.16 10.97 -14.13
N TYR A 68 5.43 11.94 -15.02
CA TYR A 68 4.60 12.17 -16.20
C TYR A 68 5.04 11.32 -17.38
N ASP A 69 4.09 10.70 -18.07
CA ASP A 69 4.30 10.03 -19.33
C ASP A 69 3.05 10.23 -20.20
N GLU A 70 3.03 9.63 -21.41
CA GLU A 70 1.91 9.80 -22.34
C GLU A 70 0.56 9.34 -21.77
N ASP A 71 0.60 8.32 -20.92
CA ASP A 71 -0.60 7.71 -20.33
C ASP A 71 -0.98 8.33 -18.99
N ASN A 72 -0.06 9.05 -18.34
CA ASN A 72 -0.24 9.55 -16.97
C ASN A 72 0.14 11.03 -16.90
N LYS A 73 -0.64 11.88 -17.56
CA LYS A 73 -0.34 13.33 -17.67
C LYS A 73 -0.38 14.07 -16.34
N ASN A 74 -1.09 13.54 -15.36
CA ASN A 74 -1.25 14.15 -14.03
C ASN A 74 -0.35 13.49 -12.97
N GLY A 75 0.57 12.62 -13.40
CA GLY A 75 1.44 11.87 -12.51
C GLY A 75 0.95 10.44 -12.32
N ARG A 76 1.65 9.71 -11.47
CA ARG A 76 1.31 8.30 -11.17
C ARG A 76 0.87 8.17 -9.72
N VAL A 77 -0.19 7.40 -9.51
CA VAL A 77 -0.62 7.01 -8.17
C VAL A 77 0.07 5.70 -7.81
N TRP A 78 0.84 5.74 -6.72
CA TRP A 78 1.57 4.58 -6.23
C TRP A 78 0.99 4.10 -4.91
N LEU A 79 0.78 2.79 -4.79
CA LEU A 79 0.56 2.12 -3.51
C LEU A 79 1.92 1.59 -3.06
N ASP A 80 2.60 2.34 -2.20
CA ASP A 80 3.98 2.06 -1.82
C ASP A 80 4.13 0.98 -0.77
N ARG A 81 3.22 0.97 0.19
CA ARG A 81 3.28 0.02 1.30
C ARG A 81 1.87 -0.45 1.62
N PHE A 82 1.76 -1.73 1.89
CA PHE A 82 0.51 -2.33 2.32
C PHE A 82 0.81 -3.63 3.07
N PHE A 83 0.35 -3.74 4.30
CA PHE A 83 0.40 -5.00 5.02
C PHE A 83 -0.69 -5.08 6.07
N ILE A 84 -1.03 -6.31 6.45
CA ILE A 84 -1.90 -6.61 7.58
C ILE A 84 -1.02 -7.06 8.74
N ASP A 85 -1.29 -6.54 9.93
CA ASP A 85 -0.55 -6.90 11.14
C ASP A 85 -0.61 -8.41 11.38
N GLU A 86 0.48 -8.98 11.85
CA GLU A 86 0.62 -10.42 12.09
C GLU A 86 -0.55 -10.99 12.90
N ARG A 87 -1.03 -10.23 13.88
CA ARG A 87 -2.12 -10.67 14.77
C ARG A 87 -3.45 -10.86 14.03
N TYR A 88 -3.61 -10.25 12.87
CA TYR A 88 -4.85 -10.25 12.10
C TYR A 88 -4.73 -11.00 10.76
N GLN A 89 -3.59 -11.61 10.47
CA GLN A 89 -3.39 -12.38 9.24
C GLN A 89 -4.15 -13.70 9.28
N GLY A 90 -4.41 -14.27 8.10
CA GLY A 90 -5.12 -15.55 8.00
C GLY A 90 -6.63 -15.46 8.12
N LYS A 91 -7.20 -14.25 8.13
CA LYS A 91 -8.63 -14.02 8.30
C LYS A 91 -9.30 -13.41 7.07
N GLY A 92 -8.59 -13.33 5.95
CA GLY A 92 -9.10 -12.74 4.72
C GLY A 92 -9.10 -11.22 4.70
N LEU A 93 -8.48 -10.56 5.68
CA LEU A 93 -8.47 -9.11 5.78
C LEU A 93 -7.61 -8.45 4.71
N GLY A 94 -6.56 -9.12 4.25
CA GLY A 94 -5.72 -8.60 3.16
C GLY A 94 -6.53 -8.31 1.91
N LYS A 95 -7.41 -9.23 1.52
CA LYS A 95 -8.29 -9.07 0.36
C LYS A 95 -9.29 -7.94 0.57
N LYS A 96 -9.92 -7.88 1.73
CA LYS A 96 -10.91 -6.85 2.06
C LYS A 96 -10.29 -5.47 2.06
N MET A 97 -9.12 -5.34 2.69
CA MET A 97 -8.43 -4.05 2.78
C MET A 97 -7.86 -3.60 1.46
N LEU A 98 -7.32 -4.51 0.65
CA LEU A 98 -6.81 -4.16 -0.67
C LEU A 98 -7.94 -3.66 -1.57
N LYS A 99 -9.09 -4.32 -1.54
CA LYS A 99 -10.27 -3.87 -2.29
C LYS A 99 -10.67 -2.46 -1.86
N ALA A 100 -10.73 -2.21 -0.56
CA ALA A 100 -11.08 -0.90 -0.02
C ALA A 100 -10.05 0.17 -0.40
N LEU A 101 -8.77 -0.16 -0.36
CA LEU A 101 -7.69 0.76 -0.76
C LEU A 101 -7.79 1.12 -2.24
N ILE A 102 -8.04 0.15 -3.11
CA ILE A 102 -8.17 0.42 -4.54
C ILE A 102 -9.32 1.39 -4.79
N GLN A 103 -10.48 1.16 -4.17
CA GLN A 103 -11.62 2.07 -4.27
C GLN A 103 -11.30 3.46 -3.72
N HIS A 104 -10.62 3.51 -2.59
CA HIS A 104 -10.23 4.76 -1.94
C HIS A 104 -9.31 5.58 -2.85
N LEU A 105 -8.29 4.95 -3.43
CA LEU A 105 -7.35 5.63 -4.33
C LEU A 105 -8.03 6.11 -5.61
N ALA A 106 -8.92 5.28 -6.18
CA ALA A 106 -9.67 5.65 -7.37
C ALA A 106 -10.53 6.88 -7.13
N GLU A 107 -11.20 6.95 -5.99
CA GLU A 107 -12.07 8.09 -5.64
C GLU A 107 -11.26 9.33 -5.26
N LEU A 108 -10.19 9.15 -4.49
CA LEU A 108 -9.36 10.26 -4.00
C LEU A 108 -8.64 10.98 -5.14
N TYR A 109 -8.05 10.23 -6.04
CA TYR A 109 -7.19 10.80 -7.09
C TYR A 109 -7.86 10.87 -8.46
N LYS A 110 -9.04 10.26 -8.64
CA LYS A 110 -9.70 10.19 -9.95
C LYS A 110 -8.77 9.63 -11.02
N CYS A 111 -7.95 8.66 -10.63
CA CYS A 111 -6.90 8.10 -11.49
C CYS A 111 -7.41 6.96 -12.36
N ARG A 112 -6.67 6.67 -13.43
CA ARG A 112 -6.96 5.56 -14.35
C ARG A 112 -6.13 4.33 -14.04
N ARG A 113 -5.04 4.49 -13.27
CA ARG A 113 -4.10 3.42 -12.97
C ARG A 113 -3.57 3.57 -11.56
N ILE A 114 -3.28 2.43 -10.95
CA ILE A 114 -2.58 2.34 -9.68
C ILE A 114 -1.33 1.50 -9.90
N TYR A 115 -0.19 2.01 -9.45
CA TYR A 115 1.12 1.35 -9.57
C TYR A 115 1.59 0.85 -8.23
N LEU A 116 2.33 -0.24 -8.23
CA LEU A 116 3.10 -0.68 -7.07
C LEU A 116 4.38 -1.36 -7.56
N SER A 117 5.36 -1.50 -6.70
CA SER A 117 6.55 -2.28 -7.00
C SER A 117 6.72 -3.38 -5.96
N ILE A 118 7.36 -4.48 -6.36
CA ILE A 118 7.40 -5.68 -5.54
C ILE A 118 8.64 -6.51 -5.88
N PHE A 119 9.21 -7.17 -4.87
CA PHE A 119 10.27 -8.15 -5.09
C PHE A 119 9.70 -9.38 -5.80
N GLU A 120 10.40 -9.87 -6.81
CA GLU A 120 9.90 -10.98 -7.64
C GLU A 120 9.76 -12.30 -6.88
N ASN A 121 10.45 -12.46 -5.76
CA ASN A 121 10.34 -13.67 -4.95
C ASN A 121 9.22 -13.60 -3.90
N ASN A 122 8.51 -12.49 -3.82
CA ASN A 122 7.35 -12.34 -2.93
C ASN A 122 6.09 -12.89 -3.61
N ILE A 123 6.08 -14.20 -3.82
CA ILE A 123 5.06 -14.88 -4.62
C ILE A 123 3.65 -14.73 -4.03
N HIS A 124 3.54 -14.79 -2.71
CA HIS A 124 2.25 -14.70 -2.03
C HIS A 124 1.58 -13.34 -2.31
N ALA A 125 2.32 -12.26 -2.16
CA ALA A 125 1.80 -10.91 -2.42
C ALA A 125 1.51 -10.70 -3.91
N ILE A 126 2.37 -11.20 -4.79
CA ILE A 126 2.15 -11.10 -6.24
C ILE A 126 0.82 -11.74 -6.62
N ARG A 127 0.53 -12.93 -6.08
CA ARG A 127 -0.73 -13.63 -6.35
C ARG A 127 -1.94 -12.83 -5.86
N LEU A 128 -1.81 -12.20 -4.70
CA LEU A 128 -2.88 -11.35 -4.16
C LEU A 128 -3.14 -10.18 -5.10
N TYR A 129 -2.09 -9.47 -5.51
CA TYR A 129 -2.25 -8.32 -6.41
C TYR A 129 -2.80 -8.74 -7.76
N GLN A 130 -2.35 -9.87 -8.32
CA GLN A 130 -2.87 -10.37 -9.59
C GLN A 130 -4.36 -10.68 -9.52
N ARG A 131 -4.86 -11.16 -8.40
CA ARG A 131 -6.31 -11.39 -8.21
C ARG A 131 -7.11 -10.11 -8.35
N PHE A 132 -6.52 -8.97 -8.02
CA PHE A 132 -7.18 -7.68 -8.12
C PHE A 132 -6.89 -6.96 -9.43
N GLY A 133 -6.26 -7.64 -10.38
CA GLY A 133 -6.04 -7.10 -11.72
C GLY A 133 -4.73 -6.38 -11.94
N PHE A 134 -3.82 -6.42 -10.97
CA PHE A 134 -2.47 -5.90 -11.17
C PHE A 134 -1.67 -6.84 -12.07
N GLN A 135 -0.91 -6.28 -12.99
CA GLN A 135 -0.06 -7.03 -13.92
C GLN A 135 1.30 -6.36 -14.02
N PHE A 136 2.34 -7.16 -14.25
CA PHE A 136 3.67 -6.63 -14.51
C PHE A 136 3.67 -5.84 -15.82
N ASN A 137 4.32 -4.68 -15.83
CA ASN A 137 4.40 -3.83 -17.02
C ASN A 137 5.80 -3.79 -17.65
N GLY A 138 6.76 -4.54 -17.13
CA GLY A 138 8.12 -4.58 -17.64
C GLY A 138 9.07 -3.55 -17.03
N GLU A 139 8.55 -2.60 -16.27
CA GLU A 139 9.38 -1.59 -15.61
C GLU A 139 10.03 -2.14 -14.33
N LEU A 140 11.16 -1.54 -13.96
CA LEU A 140 11.80 -1.75 -12.67
C LEU A 140 11.86 -0.39 -11.98
N ASP A 141 11.70 -0.39 -10.65
CA ASP A 141 11.93 0.83 -9.89
C ASP A 141 13.45 1.03 -9.66
N PHE A 142 13.80 2.14 -8.98
CA PHE A 142 15.22 2.44 -8.75
C PHE A 142 15.91 1.45 -7.80
N ASN A 143 15.15 0.63 -7.07
CA ASN A 143 15.68 -0.44 -6.22
C ASN A 143 15.74 -1.80 -6.94
N GLY A 144 15.34 -1.87 -8.21
CA GLY A 144 15.30 -3.10 -8.98
C GLY A 144 14.07 -3.96 -8.72
N GLU A 145 13.09 -3.45 -7.99
CA GLU A 145 11.82 -4.15 -7.80
C GLU A 145 10.97 -4.04 -9.06
N LYS A 146 10.21 -5.09 -9.34
CA LYS A 146 9.33 -5.12 -10.51
C LYS A 146 8.07 -4.31 -10.27
N VAL A 147 7.68 -3.55 -11.28
CA VAL A 147 6.49 -2.70 -11.22
C VAL A 147 5.26 -3.49 -11.71
N MET A 148 4.17 -3.37 -10.96
CA MET A 148 2.86 -3.86 -11.35
C MET A 148 1.91 -2.69 -11.49
N VAL A 149 0.94 -2.81 -12.40
CA VAL A 149 -0.05 -1.76 -12.65
C VAL A 149 -1.44 -2.37 -12.77
N LYS A 150 -2.41 -1.66 -12.21
CA LYS A 150 -3.83 -1.99 -12.36
C LYS A 150 -4.51 -0.90 -13.15
N GLU A 151 -5.21 -1.30 -14.22
CA GLU A 151 -6.12 -0.42 -14.96
C GLU A 151 -7.46 -0.33 -14.21
N LEU A 152 -7.98 0.85 -14.03
CA LEU A 152 -9.24 1.07 -13.31
C LEU A 152 -10.42 1.24 -14.26
#